data_3b4d523a8ef00f7453c8870b07be2dcb
#
_entry.id   3b4d523a8ef00f7453c8870b07be2dcb
#
_cell.length_a   1.000
_cell.length_b   1.000
_cell.length_c   1.000
_cell.angle_alpha   90.00
_cell.angle_beta   90.00
_cell.angle_gamma   90.00
#
_symmetry.space_group_name_H-M   'P 1'
#
loop_
_entity.id
_entity.type
_entity.pdbx_description
1 polymer ?
#
loop_
_entity_poly.entity_id
_entity_poly.type
_entity_poly.pdbx_seq_one_letter_code
_entity_poly.pdbx_strand_id
1 'polypeptide(L)'
;PNIGKHMDRFVSMGGTYKSHGNCSPVAEYNYWCDPEAASYVFENLKQTIEMVGLDVTREIVLTPTILEYCCQMNPEEGEYLKAITRFYFDFHWKQERILGCVINDPLAVAYFIEGAICEGFKSFTAVETQGISRGQTLVDRYEFWQKPANSKIMTKVDTRLFFRKFLTVLLNAQEETIMKDLERLKMG
;
A
#
# COMPACT_ATOMS: atom_id res chain seq x y z
N PRO A 1 21.33 -12.11 11.91
CA PRO A 1 20.21 -11.74 12.76
C PRO A 1 19.01 -12.65 12.48
N ASN A 2 18.44 -13.21 13.54
CA ASN A 2 17.36 -14.20 13.41
C ASN A 2 15.96 -13.61 13.63
N ILE A 3 15.80 -12.30 13.44
CA ILE A 3 14.56 -11.61 13.77
C ILE A 3 13.34 -12.20 13.02
N GLY A 4 13.51 -12.58 11.74
CA GLY A 4 12.44 -13.19 10.96
C GLY A 4 11.88 -14.49 11.54
N LYS A 5 12.65 -15.20 12.37
CA LYS A 5 12.17 -16.42 13.05
C LYS A 5 11.23 -16.14 14.23
N HIS A 6 11.17 -14.89 14.68
CA HIS A 6 10.35 -14.43 15.80
C HIS A 6 9.16 -13.57 15.33
N MET A 7 8.95 -13.50 14.02
CA MET A 7 7.82 -12.80 13.41
C MET A 7 6.86 -13.83 12.82
N ASP A 8 5.59 -13.77 13.18
CA ASP A 8 4.55 -14.61 12.57
C ASP A 8 4.27 -14.14 11.12
N ARG A 9 4.42 -12.83 10.86
CA ARG A 9 4.11 -12.20 9.59
C ARG A 9 4.92 -10.93 9.38
N PHE A 10 5.28 -10.63 8.14
CA PHE A 10 5.96 -9.39 7.76
C PHE A 10 5.31 -8.79 6.52
N VAL A 11 4.63 -7.65 6.68
CA VAL A 11 4.03 -6.86 5.60
C VAL A 11 4.86 -5.61 5.38
N SER A 12 5.25 -5.38 4.13
CA SER A 12 6.05 -4.22 3.72
C SER A 12 5.25 -3.35 2.76
N MET A 13 5.01 -2.07 3.12
CA MET A 13 4.60 -1.09 2.12
C MET A 13 5.84 -0.65 1.35
N GLY A 14 5.86 -0.89 0.06
CA GLY A 14 6.95 -0.52 -0.83
C GLY A 14 6.98 -1.31 -2.12
N GLY A 15 7.80 -0.84 -3.05
CA GLY A 15 8.03 -1.49 -4.32
C GLY A 15 6.88 -1.41 -5.31
N THR A 16 7.10 -2.02 -6.46
CA THR A 16 6.11 -2.11 -7.54
C THR A 16 6.40 -3.33 -8.41
N TYR A 17 5.39 -3.91 -9.03
CA TYR A 17 5.53 -5.05 -9.92
C TYR A 17 5.27 -4.68 -11.38
N LYS A 18 4.05 -4.25 -11.71
CA LYS A 18 3.64 -3.81 -13.04
C LYS A 18 3.37 -2.32 -13.11
N SER A 19 3.09 -1.69 -11.98
CA SER A 19 2.88 -0.26 -11.92
C SER A 19 4.20 0.47 -12.17
N HIS A 20 4.16 1.68 -12.70
CA HIS A 20 5.34 2.55 -12.75
C HIS A 20 5.74 3.02 -11.35
N GLY A 21 6.97 3.52 -11.20
CA GLY A 21 7.44 4.13 -9.96
C GLY A 21 6.72 5.44 -9.61
N ASN A 22 7.01 5.98 -8.44
CA ASN A 22 6.51 7.28 -7.98
C ASN A 22 7.62 8.28 -7.63
N CYS A 23 8.90 7.85 -7.62
CA CYS A 23 10.06 8.72 -7.47
C CYS A 23 11.08 8.55 -8.59
N SER A 24 11.03 7.45 -9.32
CA SER A 24 11.69 7.24 -10.61
C SER A 24 10.73 6.51 -11.55
N PRO A 25 11.03 6.35 -12.85
CA PRO A 25 10.16 5.61 -13.75
C PRO A 25 9.84 4.18 -13.29
N VAL A 26 10.72 3.57 -12.51
CA VAL A 26 10.64 2.15 -12.15
C VAL A 26 10.66 1.88 -10.64
N ALA A 27 10.96 2.87 -9.79
CA ALA A 27 11.14 2.66 -8.37
C ALA A 27 10.06 3.35 -7.52
N GLU A 28 9.61 2.64 -6.50
CA GLU A 28 8.79 3.18 -5.43
C GLU A 28 9.69 3.83 -4.38
N TYR A 29 9.19 4.91 -3.76
CA TYR A 29 9.93 5.82 -2.90
C TYR A 29 10.61 5.12 -1.70
N ASN A 30 9.90 4.26 -0.97
CA ASN A 30 10.45 3.64 0.24
C ASN A 30 11.67 2.75 -0.09
N TYR A 31 11.55 1.93 -1.12
CA TYR A 31 12.69 1.07 -1.54
C TYR A 31 13.75 1.86 -2.31
N TRP A 32 13.39 2.96 -2.95
CA TRP A 32 14.35 3.85 -3.60
C TRP A 32 15.22 4.64 -2.60
N CYS A 33 14.66 5.01 -1.44
CA CYS A 33 15.39 5.75 -0.40
C CYS A 33 16.59 4.96 0.12
N ASP A 34 16.42 3.64 0.35
CA ASP A 34 17.50 2.75 0.80
C ASP A 34 17.34 1.36 0.15
N PRO A 35 17.69 1.22 -1.14
CA PRO A 35 17.55 -0.04 -1.84
C PRO A 35 18.54 -1.10 -1.35
N GLU A 36 19.67 -0.70 -0.77
CA GLU A 36 20.62 -1.61 -0.15
C GLU A 36 20.00 -2.30 1.08
N ALA A 37 19.31 -1.55 1.95
CA ALA A 37 18.59 -2.12 3.08
C ALA A 37 17.41 -2.98 2.60
N ALA A 38 16.64 -2.53 1.61
CA ALA A 38 15.55 -3.30 1.03
C ALA A 38 16.06 -4.62 0.44
N SER A 39 17.11 -4.59 -0.39
CA SER A 39 17.74 -5.79 -0.96
C SER A 39 18.21 -6.75 0.13
N TYR A 40 18.89 -6.23 1.15
CA TYR A 40 19.35 -7.03 2.28
C TYR A 40 18.21 -7.76 3.01
N VAL A 41 17.08 -7.08 3.19
CA VAL A 41 15.89 -7.67 3.84
C VAL A 41 15.31 -8.79 2.96
N PHE A 42 15.14 -8.57 1.65
CA PHE A 42 14.65 -9.61 0.72
C PHE A 42 15.55 -10.85 0.69
N GLU A 43 16.86 -10.68 0.83
CA GLU A 43 17.82 -11.78 0.81
C GLU A 43 17.93 -12.53 2.14
N ASN A 44 17.76 -11.84 3.27
CA ASN A 44 18.20 -12.35 4.57
C ASN A 44 17.11 -12.54 5.62
N LEU A 45 15.91 -12.00 5.44
CA LEU A 45 14.86 -12.05 6.48
C LEU A 45 14.42 -13.48 6.81
N LYS A 46 14.48 -14.40 5.85
CA LYS A 46 14.05 -15.81 5.99
C LYS A 46 12.59 -15.97 6.41
N GLN A 47 11.79 -14.97 6.14
CA GLN A 47 10.35 -14.92 6.27
C GLN A 47 9.78 -14.41 4.95
N THR A 48 8.58 -14.88 4.58
CA THR A 48 7.92 -14.35 3.37
C THR A 48 7.60 -12.89 3.56
N ILE A 49 8.11 -12.03 2.68
CA ILE A 49 7.81 -10.60 2.66
C ILE A 49 6.52 -10.40 1.88
N GLU A 50 5.45 -9.98 2.56
CA GLU A 50 4.19 -9.63 1.91
C GLU A 50 4.27 -8.19 1.42
N MET A 51 4.54 -8.01 0.12
CA MET A 51 4.78 -6.71 -0.49
C MET A 51 3.46 -6.07 -0.93
N VAL A 52 3.08 -5.00 -0.27
CA VAL A 52 1.95 -4.12 -0.60
C VAL A 52 2.51 -2.94 -1.39
N GLY A 53 2.69 -3.13 -2.69
CA GLY A 53 3.31 -2.16 -3.59
C GLY A 53 2.31 -1.23 -4.28
N LEU A 54 2.85 -0.36 -5.15
CA LEU A 54 2.06 0.62 -5.90
C LEU A 54 0.97 0.00 -6.79
N ASP A 55 1.10 -1.29 -7.11
CA ASP A 55 0.12 -2.03 -7.90
C ASP A 55 -1.26 -2.11 -7.24
N VAL A 56 -1.31 -2.07 -5.91
CA VAL A 56 -2.56 -2.10 -5.14
C VAL A 56 -2.82 -0.80 -4.38
N THR A 57 -1.76 -0.10 -3.92
CA THR A 57 -1.97 1.13 -3.15
C THR A 57 -2.57 2.25 -3.98
N ARG A 58 -2.26 2.33 -5.28
CA ARG A 58 -2.84 3.32 -6.20
C ARG A 58 -4.34 3.20 -6.40
N GLU A 59 -4.94 2.07 -6.06
CA GLU A 59 -6.38 1.89 -6.07
C GLU A 59 -7.05 2.50 -4.82
N ILE A 60 -6.27 2.79 -3.78
CA ILE A 60 -6.75 3.35 -2.52
C ILE A 60 -6.59 4.87 -2.51
N VAL A 61 -7.56 5.55 -3.06
CA VAL A 61 -7.55 7.02 -3.16
C VAL A 61 -8.52 7.61 -2.14
N LEU A 62 -7.99 8.37 -1.18
CA LEU A 62 -8.78 9.24 -0.33
C LEU A 62 -9.24 10.43 -1.17
N THR A 63 -10.47 10.35 -1.67
CA THR A 63 -11.05 11.38 -2.53
C THR A 63 -11.59 12.57 -1.71
N PRO A 64 -11.78 13.76 -2.32
CA PRO A 64 -12.45 14.88 -1.65
C PRO A 64 -13.82 14.52 -1.08
N THR A 65 -14.57 13.64 -1.76
CA THR A 65 -15.88 13.18 -1.30
C THR A 65 -15.78 12.34 -0.02
N ILE A 66 -14.81 11.40 0.03
CA ILE A 66 -14.57 10.59 1.24
C ILE A 66 -14.11 11.48 2.38
N LEU A 67 -13.24 12.45 2.10
CA LEU A 67 -12.75 13.38 3.12
C LEU A 67 -13.88 14.24 3.69
N GLU A 68 -14.74 14.79 2.83
CA GLU A 68 -15.92 15.53 3.27
C GLU A 68 -16.89 14.65 4.09
N TYR A 69 -17.10 13.41 3.66
CA TYR A 69 -17.88 12.44 4.42
C TYR A 69 -17.31 12.26 5.84
N CYS A 70 -15.98 12.13 5.97
CA CYS A 70 -15.33 12.04 7.28
C CYS A 70 -15.62 13.28 8.16
N CYS A 71 -15.54 14.49 7.59
CA CYS A 71 -15.84 15.72 8.30
C CYS A 71 -17.31 15.80 8.76
N GLN A 72 -18.24 15.27 7.99
CA GLN A 72 -19.67 15.25 8.37
C GLN A 72 -19.98 14.20 9.44
N MET A 73 -19.31 13.05 9.39
CA MET A 73 -19.54 11.94 10.32
C MET A 73 -18.86 12.14 11.68
N ASN A 74 -17.64 12.64 11.67
CA ASN A 74 -16.85 12.96 12.85
C ASN A 74 -15.99 14.20 12.56
N PRO A 75 -16.44 15.41 12.90
CA PRO A 75 -15.73 16.65 12.56
C PRO A 75 -14.30 16.72 13.10
N GLU A 76 -14.04 16.18 14.28
CA GLU A 76 -12.71 16.20 14.91
C GLU A 76 -11.72 15.36 14.07
N GLU A 77 -12.06 14.10 13.81
CA GLU A 77 -11.20 13.21 13.03
C GLU A 77 -11.14 13.61 11.55
N GLY A 78 -12.25 14.09 11.00
CA GLY A 78 -12.31 14.55 9.60
C GLY A 78 -11.43 15.78 9.34
N GLU A 79 -11.49 16.79 10.18
CA GLU A 79 -10.63 17.99 10.05
C GLU A 79 -9.15 17.66 10.34
N TYR A 80 -8.88 16.74 11.28
CA TYR A 80 -7.52 16.25 11.49
C TYR A 80 -6.99 15.53 10.23
N LEU A 81 -7.77 14.60 9.67
CA LEU A 81 -7.40 13.89 8.43
C LEU A 81 -7.15 14.87 7.27
N LYS A 82 -8.03 15.89 7.12
CA LYS A 82 -7.91 16.93 6.12
C LYS A 82 -6.63 17.75 6.28
N ALA A 83 -6.28 18.08 7.52
CA ALA A 83 -5.07 18.83 7.80
C ALA A 83 -3.80 18.06 7.43
N ILE A 84 -3.68 16.80 7.84
CA ILE A 84 -2.49 15.99 7.58
C ILE A 84 -2.37 15.53 6.11
N THR A 85 -3.48 15.45 5.38
CA THR A 85 -3.46 14.99 3.98
C THR A 85 -3.38 16.15 2.96
N ARG A 86 -3.48 17.41 3.39
CA ARG A 86 -3.47 18.57 2.50
C ARG A 86 -2.29 18.59 1.53
N PHE A 87 -1.08 18.36 2.04
CA PHE A 87 0.12 18.31 1.22
C PHE A 87 0.04 17.18 0.17
N TYR A 88 -0.47 16.00 0.55
CA TYR A 88 -0.59 14.85 -0.35
C TYR A 88 -1.61 15.07 -1.47
N PHE A 89 -2.72 15.77 -1.21
CA PHE A 89 -3.66 16.17 -2.26
C PHE A 89 -2.98 17.02 -3.32
N ASP A 90 -2.25 18.06 -2.89
CA ASP A 90 -1.54 18.96 -3.79
C ASP A 90 -0.41 18.23 -4.55
N PHE A 91 0.30 17.32 -3.88
CA PHE A 91 1.35 16.51 -4.47
C PHE A 91 0.81 15.58 -5.57
N HIS A 92 -0.22 14.76 -5.26
CA HIS A 92 -0.78 13.84 -6.23
C HIS A 92 -1.44 14.55 -7.42
N TRP A 93 -2.07 15.70 -7.19
CA TRP A 93 -2.57 16.51 -8.29
C TRP A 93 -1.45 17.01 -9.21
N LYS A 94 -0.35 17.49 -8.65
CA LYS A 94 0.78 17.99 -9.46
C LYS A 94 1.51 16.87 -10.20
N GLN A 95 1.73 15.76 -9.56
CA GLN A 95 2.56 14.67 -10.10
C GLN A 95 1.76 13.70 -10.99
N GLU A 96 0.60 13.27 -10.54
CA GLU A 96 -0.12 12.17 -11.18
C GLU A 96 -1.53 12.56 -11.68
N ARG A 97 -1.95 13.80 -11.46
CA ARG A 97 -3.31 14.31 -11.80
C ARG A 97 -4.44 13.55 -11.12
N ILE A 98 -4.19 13.03 -9.93
CA ILE A 98 -5.18 12.37 -9.09
C ILE A 98 -5.93 13.43 -8.25
N LEU A 99 -7.27 13.41 -8.30
CA LEU A 99 -8.13 14.19 -7.42
C LEU A 99 -8.33 13.46 -6.10
N GLY A 100 -7.41 13.71 -5.17
CA GLY A 100 -7.34 13.01 -3.90
C GLY A 100 -5.89 12.71 -3.52
N CYS A 101 -5.69 11.80 -2.58
CA CYS A 101 -4.36 11.27 -2.33
C CYS A 101 -4.38 9.75 -2.13
N VAL A 102 -3.35 9.11 -2.65
CA VAL A 102 -3.12 7.68 -2.41
C VAL A 102 -2.66 7.50 -0.96
N ILE A 103 -3.36 6.67 -0.18
CA ILE A 103 -3.02 6.39 1.21
C ILE A 103 -2.37 5.01 1.33
N ASN A 104 -1.06 4.98 1.06
CA ASN A 104 -0.28 3.75 0.90
C ASN A 104 -0.19 2.92 2.19
N ASP A 105 0.32 3.52 3.27
CA ASP A 105 0.61 2.83 4.52
C ASP A 105 -0.66 2.32 5.23
N PRO A 106 -1.78 3.05 5.25
CA PRO A 106 -3.04 2.54 5.79
C PRO A 106 -3.50 1.23 5.13
N LEU A 107 -3.25 1.03 3.82
CA LEU A 107 -3.56 -0.23 3.16
C LEU A 107 -2.71 -1.38 3.70
N ALA A 108 -1.42 -1.17 3.89
CA ALA A 108 -0.53 -2.22 4.42
C ALA A 108 -0.92 -2.62 5.85
N VAL A 109 -1.28 -1.65 6.69
CA VAL A 109 -1.77 -1.90 8.05
C VAL A 109 -3.11 -2.62 8.03
N ALA A 110 -4.06 -2.17 7.20
CA ALA A 110 -5.37 -2.82 7.07
C ALA A 110 -5.24 -4.27 6.57
N TYR A 111 -4.38 -4.51 5.57
CA TYR A 111 -4.08 -5.86 5.09
C TYR A 111 -3.39 -6.73 6.17
N PHE A 112 -2.53 -6.16 7.00
CA PHE A 112 -1.95 -6.90 8.11
C PHE A 112 -3.01 -7.39 9.09
N ILE A 113 -4.03 -6.57 9.36
CA ILE A 113 -5.13 -6.90 10.28
C ILE A 113 -6.14 -7.84 9.60
N GLU A 114 -6.51 -7.56 8.36
CA GLU A 114 -7.52 -8.28 7.59
C GLU A 114 -6.95 -8.75 6.25
N GLY A 115 -6.45 -9.96 6.20
CA GLY A 115 -5.77 -10.53 5.03
C GLY A 115 -6.65 -10.69 3.77
N ALA A 116 -7.98 -10.60 3.92
CA ALA A 116 -8.91 -10.66 2.78
C ALA A 116 -8.89 -9.39 1.92
N ILE A 117 -8.33 -8.29 2.43
CA ILE A 117 -8.26 -7.01 1.69
C ILE A 117 -7.41 -7.12 0.42
N CYS A 118 -6.31 -7.89 0.44
CA CYS A 118 -5.44 -8.03 -0.73
C CYS A 118 -5.23 -9.48 -1.13
N GLU A 119 -5.17 -9.72 -2.44
CA GLU A 119 -4.75 -10.99 -3.04
C GLU A 119 -3.45 -10.82 -3.81
N GLY A 120 -2.65 -11.89 -3.84
CA GLY A 120 -1.37 -11.88 -4.52
C GLY A 120 -0.80 -13.27 -4.76
N PHE A 121 0.41 -13.32 -5.28
CA PHE A 121 1.12 -14.55 -5.59
C PHE A 121 2.52 -14.57 -4.98
N LYS A 122 3.03 -15.77 -4.73
CA LYS A 122 4.41 -15.96 -4.26
C LYS A 122 5.38 -15.84 -5.43
N SER A 123 6.53 -15.20 -5.18
CA SER A 123 7.60 -15.04 -6.17
C SER A 123 8.95 -14.86 -5.49
N PHE A 124 10.02 -15.14 -6.22
CA PHE A 124 11.32 -14.57 -5.87
C PHE A 124 11.34 -13.10 -6.28
N THR A 125 11.78 -12.25 -5.37
CA THR A 125 11.92 -10.81 -5.61
C THR A 125 13.28 -10.33 -5.15
N ALA A 126 13.90 -9.48 -5.96
CA ALA A 126 15.13 -8.77 -5.65
C ALA A 126 14.90 -7.25 -5.79
N VAL A 127 15.74 -6.46 -5.18
CA VAL A 127 15.76 -4.99 -5.33
C VAL A 127 17.06 -4.58 -6.00
N GLU A 128 16.97 -3.81 -7.08
CA GLU A 128 18.14 -3.29 -7.78
C GLU A 128 18.79 -2.15 -6.98
N THR A 129 20.07 -2.28 -6.72
CA THR A 129 20.80 -1.31 -5.88
C THR A 129 21.64 -0.32 -6.67
N GLN A 130 21.81 -0.53 -7.99
CA GLN A 130 22.74 0.25 -8.81
C GLN A 130 22.12 0.70 -10.14
N GLY A 131 22.81 1.60 -10.79
CA GLY A 131 22.49 2.04 -12.15
C GLY A 131 21.18 2.84 -12.24
N ILE A 132 20.66 2.92 -13.46
CA ILE A 132 19.49 3.73 -13.79
C ILE A 132 18.18 3.20 -13.19
N SER A 133 18.17 1.92 -12.87
CA SER A 133 17.00 1.23 -12.27
C SER A 133 17.11 1.03 -10.75
N ARG A 134 18.03 1.77 -10.09
CA ARG A 134 18.20 1.72 -8.63
C ARG A 134 16.84 1.87 -7.90
N GLY A 135 16.57 0.97 -6.96
CA GLY A 135 15.32 0.91 -6.20
C GLY A 135 14.19 0.13 -6.88
N GLN A 136 14.40 -0.35 -8.13
CA GLN A 136 13.41 -1.20 -8.80
C GLN A 136 13.27 -2.54 -8.11
N THR A 137 12.04 -2.99 -7.91
CA THR A 137 11.73 -4.36 -7.52
C THR A 137 11.64 -5.26 -8.76
N LEU A 138 12.44 -6.32 -8.76
CA LEU A 138 12.52 -7.32 -9.81
C LEU A 138 11.78 -8.57 -9.34
N VAL A 139 10.54 -8.73 -9.80
CA VAL A 139 9.65 -9.83 -9.41
C VAL A 139 9.71 -10.92 -10.45
N ASP A 140 10.28 -12.07 -10.10
CA ASP A 140 10.45 -13.23 -11.00
C ASP A 140 9.17 -14.07 -11.08
N ARG A 141 8.13 -13.53 -11.72
CA ARG A 141 6.81 -14.15 -11.84
C ARG A 141 6.86 -15.52 -12.56
N TYR A 142 7.79 -15.68 -13.49
CA TYR A 142 7.89 -16.85 -14.37
C TYR A 142 9.05 -17.78 -14.03
N GLU A 143 9.66 -17.57 -12.85
CA GLU A 143 10.73 -18.44 -12.32
C GLU A 143 11.97 -18.55 -13.23
N PHE A 144 12.31 -17.45 -13.95
CA PHE A 144 13.49 -17.42 -14.81
C PHE A 144 14.78 -17.73 -14.06
N TRP A 145 14.86 -17.31 -12.78
CA TRP A 145 16.04 -17.51 -11.94
C TRP A 145 15.99 -18.82 -11.15
N GLN A 146 14.88 -19.56 -11.20
CA GLN A 146 14.69 -20.84 -10.48
C GLN A 146 15.04 -20.73 -8.98
N LYS A 147 14.79 -19.57 -8.39
CA LYS A 147 15.03 -19.32 -6.96
C LYS A 147 13.77 -19.55 -6.14
N PRO A 148 13.89 -20.04 -4.88
CA PRO A 148 12.74 -20.18 -4.02
C PRO A 148 12.08 -18.83 -3.76
N ALA A 149 10.75 -18.80 -3.69
CA ALA A 149 9.99 -17.59 -3.40
C ALA A 149 10.37 -17.05 -2.01
N ASN A 150 10.70 -15.77 -1.95
CA ASN A 150 10.99 -15.02 -0.72
C ASN A 150 9.91 -13.98 -0.40
N SER A 151 8.95 -13.78 -1.29
CA SER A 151 7.92 -12.76 -1.16
C SER A 151 6.55 -13.23 -1.65
N LYS A 152 5.51 -12.51 -1.23
CA LYS A 152 4.15 -12.56 -1.77
C LYS A 152 3.79 -11.15 -2.26
N ILE A 153 3.56 -11.03 -3.56
CA ILE A 153 3.31 -9.74 -4.24
C ILE A 153 1.81 -9.52 -4.33
N MET A 154 1.31 -8.44 -3.70
CA MET A 154 -0.10 -8.07 -3.80
C MET A 154 -0.39 -7.44 -5.15
N THR A 155 -1.46 -7.92 -5.81
CA THR A 155 -1.83 -7.48 -7.17
C THR A 155 -3.30 -7.18 -7.34
N LYS A 156 -4.10 -7.45 -6.31
CA LYS A 156 -5.50 -7.09 -6.25
C LYS A 156 -5.82 -6.58 -4.86
N VAL A 157 -6.71 -5.62 -4.78
CA VAL A 157 -7.22 -5.06 -3.53
C VAL A 157 -8.74 -4.95 -3.60
N ASP A 158 -9.40 -5.29 -2.51
CA ASP A 158 -10.82 -4.98 -2.29
C ASP A 158 -10.90 -3.58 -1.67
N THR A 159 -11.04 -2.57 -2.53
CA THR A 159 -11.12 -1.15 -2.13
C THR A 159 -12.29 -0.91 -1.20
N ARG A 160 -13.42 -1.59 -1.43
CA ARG A 160 -14.63 -1.43 -0.65
C ARG A 160 -14.47 -2.00 0.76
N LEU A 161 -13.88 -3.20 0.88
CA LEU A 161 -13.55 -3.80 2.17
C LEU A 161 -12.56 -2.91 2.92
N PHE A 162 -11.53 -2.38 2.23
CA PHE A 162 -10.58 -1.47 2.82
C PHE A 162 -11.26 -0.22 3.40
N PHE A 163 -12.03 0.53 2.59
CA PHE A 163 -12.67 1.76 3.07
C PHE A 163 -13.69 1.49 4.17
N ARG A 164 -14.43 0.39 4.09
CA ARG A 164 -15.32 -0.03 5.17
C ARG A 164 -14.57 -0.16 6.49
N LYS A 165 -13.47 -0.91 6.52
CA LYS A 165 -12.66 -1.11 7.73
C LYS A 165 -11.97 0.17 8.19
N PHE A 166 -11.33 0.88 7.25
CA PHE A 166 -10.61 2.11 7.53
C PHE A 166 -11.52 3.19 8.15
N LEU A 167 -12.67 3.45 7.52
CA LEU A 167 -13.61 4.47 8.00
C LEU A 167 -14.32 4.05 9.30
N THR A 168 -14.59 2.78 9.51
CA THR A 168 -15.13 2.26 10.76
C THR A 168 -14.20 2.61 11.94
N VAL A 169 -12.92 2.36 11.77
CA VAL A 169 -11.92 2.63 12.81
C VAL A 169 -11.69 4.13 12.96
N LEU A 170 -11.44 4.83 11.85
CA LEU A 170 -11.13 6.27 11.85
C LEU A 170 -12.25 7.10 12.49
N LEU A 171 -13.49 6.81 12.15
CA LEU A 171 -14.64 7.60 12.58
C LEU A 171 -15.27 7.09 13.90
N ASN A 172 -14.75 5.99 14.44
CA ASN A 172 -15.34 5.28 15.58
C ASN A 172 -16.85 5.00 15.36
N ALA A 173 -17.21 4.58 14.15
CA ALA A 173 -18.59 4.40 13.72
C ALA A 173 -18.95 2.91 13.63
N GLN A 174 -20.27 2.63 13.55
CA GLN A 174 -20.74 1.27 13.32
C GLN A 174 -20.47 0.86 11.88
N GLU A 175 -19.88 -0.34 11.67
CA GLU A 175 -19.51 -0.85 10.35
C GLU A 175 -20.70 -0.91 9.39
N GLU A 176 -21.90 -1.25 9.88
CA GLU A 176 -23.12 -1.29 9.08
C GLU A 176 -23.53 0.09 8.54
N THR A 177 -23.31 1.15 9.33
CA THR A 177 -23.58 2.53 8.90
C THR A 177 -22.64 2.92 7.77
N ILE A 178 -21.34 2.68 7.97
CA ILE A 178 -20.32 2.95 6.94
C ILE A 178 -20.63 2.21 5.64
N MET A 179 -20.99 0.92 5.73
CA MET A 179 -21.32 0.10 4.56
C MET A 179 -22.50 0.66 3.77
N LYS A 180 -23.59 1.04 4.45
CA LYS A 180 -24.78 1.64 3.82
C LYS A 180 -24.46 2.99 3.15
N ASP A 181 -23.63 3.82 3.80
CA ASP A 181 -23.27 5.12 3.28
C ASP A 181 -22.31 5.01 2.07
N LEU A 182 -21.33 4.11 2.11
CA LEU A 182 -20.47 3.81 0.96
C LEU A 182 -21.29 3.38 -0.26
N GLU A 183 -22.30 2.52 -0.06
CA GLU A 183 -23.22 2.10 -1.13
C GLU A 183 -24.04 3.27 -1.68
N ARG A 184 -24.69 4.03 -0.80
CA ARG A 184 -25.55 5.16 -1.17
C ARG A 184 -24.81 6.24 -1.92
N LEU A 185 -23.59 6.56 -1.48
CA LEU A 185 -22.76 7.62 -2.03
C LEU A 185 -21.83 7.16 -3.17
N LYS A 186 -21.86 5.85 -3.48
CA LYS A 186 -20.99 5.22 -4.49
C LYS A 186 -19.52 5.54 -4.27
N MET A 187 -19.09 5.47 -3.01
CA MET A 187 -17.71 5.67 -2.57
C MET A 187 -17.02 4.30 -2.36
N GLY A 188 -15.75 4.21 -2.77
CA GLY A 188 -14.92 3.02 -2.60
C GLY A 188 -14.80 2.14 -3.83
#